data_6f4b0dbefe5dea7a9e71c1b7bc8bc2fd
#
_entry.id   6f4b0dbefe5dea7a9e71c1b7bc8bc2fd
#
_cell.length_a   1.000
_cell.length_b   1.000
_cell.length_c   1.000
_cell.angle_alpha   90.00
_cell.angle_beta   90.00
_cell.angle_gamma   90.00
#
_symmetry.space_group_name_H-M   'P 1'
#
loop_
_entity.id
_entity.type
_entity.pdbx_description
1 polymer ?
#
loop_
_entity_poly.entity_id
_entity_poly.type
_entity_poly.pdbx_seq_one_letter_code
_entity_poly.pdbx_strand_id
1 'polypeptide(L)'
;MPEYLAPGVYGEGRSFQPKPIEGGPTSTTGFIGPCHDGPTKRAILVTSLADFERTYGGRRRLRLDGGALMPNYTWHAVRAFFKEGGRRLYVARVPRWQARDCEKALRYLEAAEGISIVAAPGSTFWHQHAGEGAAIANALLEHVERMRYRFAVLDSGPGHSIENVRAMRAGFASARAALYYPWVRVKDPMNGRQLSLPPSGFVAGIYARVDLARGASKPPGNEVVKLAVGLDHKVTEAERTVLNRESINCIRSFGSRGFWIWGGRTLSEDAEWKHVNVHRYLAFLEASIDKGTQWAVFEPNGGPLWANIRRAVEDFLTNEWRSGSSPGRRSEEAFFVKCDRSTMTQADNDRGRLICLVGVAAVRPAEFVIFRIGQWTADRR
;
A
#
# COMPACT_ATOMS: atom_id res chain seq x y z
N MET A 1 34.47 15.51 28.34
CA MET A 1 33.90 15.43 29.73
C MET A 1 34.31 16.66 30.43
N PRO A 2 33.44 17.42 31.09
CA PRO A 2 33.88 18.51 31.94
C PRO A 2 34.72 17.94 33.09
N GLU A 3 35.93 18.50 33.28
CA GLU A 3 36.83 18.11 34.35
C GLU A 3 36.39 18.86 35.62
N TYR A 4 35.89 18.15 36.63
CA TYR A 4 35.48 18.73 37.91
C TYR A 4 36.72 18.93 38.79
N LEU A 5 37.10 20.21 38.99
CA LEU A 5 38.35 20.58 39.65
C LEU A 5 38.24 20.80 41.18
N ALA A 6 37.05 20.67 41.77
CA ALA A 6 36.86 20.88 43.21
C ALA A 6 35.80 19.88 43.78
N PRO A 7 35.90 19.51 45.08
CA PRO A 7 34.84 18.69 45.71
C PRO A 7 33.53 19.48 45.79
N GLY A 8 32.43 18.95 45.19
CA GLY A 8 31.12 19.57 45.19
C GLY A 8 30.07 18.64 44.59
N VAL A 9 28.77 18.97 44.75
CA VAL A 9 27.68 18.26 44.11
C VAL A 9 27.48 18.85 42.70
N TYR A 10 27.85 18.10 41.73
CA TYR A 10 27.71 18.50 40.30
C TYR A 10 26.50 17.77 39.73
N GLY A 11 25.46 18.54 39.39
CA GLY A 11 24.29 18.01 38.69
C GLY A 11 24.55 17.98 37.16
N GLU A 12 24.89 16.82 36.60
CA GLU A 12 24.84 16.63 35.15
C GLU A 12 23.38 16.41 34.74
N GLY A 13 22.74 17.48 34.27
CA GLY A 13 21.46 17.37 33.58
C GLY A 13 21.68 16.67 32.24
N ARG A 14 21.47 15.35 32.17
CA ARG A 14 21.25 14.69 30.88
C ARG A 14 19.93 15.21 30.30
N SER A 15 20.01 16.16 29.39
CA SER A 15 18.88 16.53 28.57
C SER A 15 18.47 15.27 27.81
N PHE A 16 17.29 14.74 28.09
CA PHE A 16 16.70 13.68 27.29
C PHE A 16 16.37 14.27 25.93
N GLN A 17 17.21 14.01 24.93
CA GLN A 17 16.92 14.38 23.56
C GLN A 17 16.02 13.29 22.97
N PRO A 18 14.78 13.59 22.59
CA PRO A 18 13.93 12.63 21.91
C PRO A 18 14.63 12.16 20.63
N LYS A 19 14.60 10.85 20.39
CA LYS A 19 15.10 10.30 19.12
C LYS A 19 14.22 10.83 17.99
N PRO A 20 14.80 11.27 16.85
CA PRO A 20 14.02 11.70 15.71
C PRO A 20 13.14 10.53 15.21
N ILE A 21 11.92 10.83 14.80
CA ILE A 21 11.04 9.86 14.17
C ILE A 21 11.53 9.62 12.75
N GLU A 22 11.88 8.36 12.46
CA GLU A 22 12.26 7.94 11.11
C GLU A 22 11.02 7.44 10.35
N GLY A 23 10.92 7.80 9.07
CA GLY A 23 9.85 7.32 8.20
C GLY A 23 9.90 5.80 8.03
N GLY A 24 8.77 5.13 8.28
CA GLY A 24 8.62 3.70 8.10
C GLY A 24 8.63 3.27 6.62
N PRO A 25 8.80 1.97 6.31
CA PRO A 25 8.76 1.47 4.95
C PRO A 25 7.35 1.52 4.36
N THR A 26 7.21 2.05 3.14
CA THR A 26 5.95 2.12 2.39
C THR A 26 5.87 1.13 1.24
N SER A 27 7.03 0.59 0.79
CA SER A 27 7.18 -0.19 -0.43
C SER A 27 7.39 -1.69 -0.22
N THR A 28 7.50 -2.15 1.04
CA THR A 28 7.63 -3.58 1.34
C THR A 28 6.29 -4.27 1.13
N THR A 29 6.29 -5.32 0.33
CA THR A 29 5.08 -6.02 -0.10
C THR A 29 5.03 -7.44 0.47
N GLY A 30 3.82 -7.95 0.74
CA GLY A 30 3.54 -9.34 1.08
C GLY A 30 2.65 -10.00 0.04
N PHE A 31 3.11 -11.11 -0.56
CA PHE A 31 2.27 -11.95 -1.41
C PHE A 31 1.95 -13.26 -0.73
N ILE A 32 0.70 -13.70 -0.90
CA ILE A 32 0.30 -15.08 -0.61
C ILE A 32 -0.02 -15.78 -1.91
N GLY A 33 0.38 -17.04 -2.05
CA GLY A 33 0.07 -17.81 -3.26
C GLY A 33 0.77 -19.17 -3.29
N PRO A 34 0.28 -20.10 -4.14
CA PRO A 34 0.90 -21.40 -4.31
C PRO A 34 2.23 -21.28 -5.06
N CYS A 35 3.18 -22.11 -4.65
CA CYS A 35 4.50 -22.23 -5.25
C CYS A 35 4.89 -23.70 -5.32
N HIS A 36 5.89 -24.04 -6.13
CA HIS A 36 6.38 -25.41 -6.23
C HIS A 36 6.98 -25.91 -4.92
N ASP A 37 7.88 -25.12 -4.37
CA ASP A 37 8.72 -25.46 -3.24
C ASP A 37 8.60 -24.44 -2.12
N GLY A 38 9.39 -24.59 -1.08
CA GLY A 38 9.51 -23.64 0.01
C GLY A 38 8.54 -23.87 1.18
N PRO A 39 8.77 -23.16 2.28
CA PRO A 39 8.02 -23.36 3.52
C PRO A 39 6.58 -22.85 3.42
N THR A 40 5.67 -23.59 4.06
CA THR A 40 4.22 -23.23 4.14
C THR A 40 3.81 -22.63 5.47
N LYS A 41 4.72 -22.56 6.46
CA LYS A 41 4.40 -22.10 7.82
C LYS A 41 5.13 -20.82 8.23
N ARG A 42 5.69 -20.09 7.27
CA ARG A 42 6.37 -18.82 7.49
C ARG A 42 6.42 -17.99 6.21
N ALA A 43 6.51 -16.69 6.34
CA ALA A 43 6.80 -15.78 5.23
C ALA A 43 8.32 -15.59 5.10
N ILE A 44 8.84 -15.61 3.88
CA ILE A 44 10.26 -15.39 3.59
C ILE A 44 10.41 -14.09 2.81
N LEU A 45 11.36 -13.27 3.24
CA LEU A 45 11.78 -12.09 2.48
C LEU A 45 12.61 -12.53 1.27
N VAL A 46 12.24 -12.07 0.09
CA VAL A 46 13.01 -12.18 -1.15
C VAL A 46 13.28 -10.79 -1.71
N THR A 47 14.47 -10.59 -2.25
CA THR A 47 14.92 -9.29 -2.77
C THR A 47 15.15 -9.29 -4.28
N SER A 48 14.98 -10.43 -4.90
CA SER A 48 15.08 -10.62 -6.36
C SER A 48 14.26 -11.81 -6.83
N LEU A 49 14.01 -11.90 -8.15
CA LEU A 49 13.37 -13.08 -8.74
C LEU A 49 14.22 -14.33 -8.55
N ALA A 50 15.56 -14.23 -8.68
CA ALA A 50 16.48 -15.35 -8.48
C ALA A 50 16.44 -15.87 -7.03
N ASP A 51 16.29 -14.97 -6.07
CA ASP A 51 16.14 -15.31 -4.65
C ASP A 51 14.82 -16.05 -4.40
N PHE A 52 13.75 -15.58 -5.03
CA PHE A 52 12.46 -16.29 -5.02
C PHE A 52 12.57 -17.69 -5.63
N GLU A 53 13.20 -17.83 -6.81
CA GLU A 53 13.34 -19.12 -7.50
C GLU A 53 14.14 -20.15 -6.70
N ARG A 54 15.17 -19.72 -5.97
CA ARG A 54 15.93 -20.61 -5.06
C ARG A 54 15.06 -21.13 -3.91
N THR A 55 14.13 -20.30 -3.42
CA THR A 55 13.33 -20.63 -2.22
C THR A 55 12.04 -21.36 -2.58
N TYR A 56 11.37 -20.93 -3.65
CA TYR A 56 9.99 -21.32 -3.96
C TYR A 56 9.85 -22.06 -5.30
N GLY A 57 10.97 -22.30 -5.99
CA GLY A 57 11.00 -22.94 -7.29
C GLY A 57 10.73 -21.98 -8.44
N GLY A 58 10.91 -22.49 -9.65
CA GLY A 58 10.90 -21.72 -10.88
C GLY A 58 9.50 -21.58 -11.51
N ARG A 59 9.50 -21.15 -12.78
CA ARG A 59 8.34 -20.73 -13.57
C ARG A 59 7.41 -21.84 -14.07
N ARG A 60 7.74 -23.12 -13.84
CA ARG A 60 6.92 -24.24 -14.32
C ARG A 60 5.45 -24.08 -13.89
N ARG A 61 4.54 -24.59 -14.73
CA ARG A 61 3.12 -24.61 -14.40
C ARG A 61 2.86 -25.41 -13.14
N LEU A 62 1.89 -24.96 -12.35
CA LEU A 62 1.45 -25.63 -11.12
C LEU A 62 0.29 -26.57 -11.41
N ARG A 63 0.25 -27.68 -10.65
CA ARG A 63 -0.92 -28.52 -10.54
C ARG A 63 -1.34 -28.54 -9.07
N LEU A 64 -2.52 -28.04 -8.77
CA LEU A 64 -3.07 -27.98 -7.43
C LEU A 64 -4.16 -29.06 -7.30
N ASP A 65 -4.13 -29.82 -6.21
CA ASP A 65 -5.14 -30.84 -5.85
C ASP A 65 -5.46 -31.84 -6.99
N GLY A 66 -4.47 -32.22 -7.78
CA GLY A 66 -4.68 -33.12 -8.92
C GLY A 66 -5.43 -32.49 -10.10
N GLY A 67 -5.79 -31.22 -10.05
CA GLY A 67 -6.51 -30.49 -11.09
C GLY A 67 -5.68 -30.22 -12.35
N ALA A 68 -6.20 -29.39 -13.23
CA ALA A 68 -5.53 -28.99 -14.47
C ALA A 68 -4.23 -28.22 -14.21
N LEU A 69 -3.29 -28.30 -15.15
CA LEU A 69 -2.08 -27.49 -15.16
C LEU A 69 -2.44 -26.02 -15.36
N MET A 70 -2.09 -25.18 -14.41
CA MET A 70 -2.32 -23.74 -14.44
C MET A 70 -0.99 -22.95 -14.48
N PRO A 71 -1.00 -21.71 -14.96
CA PRO A 71 0.17 -20.82 -14.83
C PRO A 71 0.57 -20.66 -13.36
N ASN A 72 1.87 -20.56 -13.10
CA ASN A 72 2.38 -20.20 -11.77
C ASN A 72 2.20 -18.69 -11.55
N TYR A 73 0.97 -18.26 -11.21
CA TYR A 73 0.65 -16.84 -11.04
C TYR A 73 1.50 -16.17 -9.99
N THR A 74 1.87 -16.87 -8.92
CA THR A 74 2.75 -16.33 -7.88
C THR A 74 4.12 -16.00 -8.46
N TRP A 75 4.74 -16.91 -9.23
CA TRP A 75 6.02 -16.64 -9.89
C TRP A 75 5.93 -15.45 -10.85
N HIS A 76 4.88 -15.41 -11.67
CA HIS A 76 4.68 -14.31 -12.62
C HIS A 76 4.45 -12.98 -11.92
N ALA A 77 3.72 -12.96 -10.82
CA ALA A 77 3.50 -11.75 -10.00
C ALA A 77 4.79 -11.25 -9.35
N VAL A 78 5.62 -12.17 -8.82
CA VAL A 78 6.94 -11.83 -8.27
C VAL A 78 7.84 -11.25 -9.36
N ARG A 79 7.87 -11.87 -10.55
CA ARG A 79 8.60 -11.32 -11.71
C ARG A 79 8.11 -9.92 -12.08
N ALA A 80 6.78 -9.72 -12.14
CA ALA A 80 6.18 -8.43 -12.43
C ALA A 80 6.58 -7.40 -11.37
N PHE A 81 6.44 -7.73 -10.09
CA PHE A 81 6.81 -6.88 -8.98
C PHE A 81 8.23 -6.32 -9.08
N PHE A 82 9.23 -7.19 -9.26
CA PHE A 82 10.62 -6.75 -9.38
C PHE A 82 10.88 -5.97 -10.69
N LYS A 83 10.27 -6.35 -11.80
CA LYS A 83 10.41 -5.64 -13.09
C LYS A 83 9.75 -4.26 -13.06
N GLU A 84 8.68 -4.09 -12.32
CA GLU A 84 8.04 -2.79 -12.10
C GLU A 84 8.79 -1.89 -11.11
N GLY A 85 9.73 -2.40 -10.34
CA GLY A 85 10.61 -1.63 -9.47
C GLY A 85 10.47 -1.91 -7.98
N GLY A 86 9.72 -2.94 -7.61
CA GLY A 86 9.71 -3.45 -6.24
C GLY A 86 11.08 -3.98 -5.81
N ARG A 87 11.37 -3.91 -4.51
CA ARG A 87 12.69 -4.30 -3.97
C ARG A 87 12.62 -5.31 -2.83
N ARG A 88 11.57 -5.28 -2.03
CA ARG A 88 11.41 -6.11 -0.82
C ARG A 88 10.04 -6.77 -0.87
N LEU A 89 10.04 -8.10 -0.93
CA LEU A 89 8.83 -8.88 -1.04
C LEU A 89 8.87 -10.05 -0.04
N TYR A 90 7.92 -10.10 0.86
CA TYR A 90 7.65 -11.28 1.65
C TYR A 90 6.70 -12.21 0.89
N VAL A 91 7.00 -13.49 0.86
CA VAL A 91 6.12 -14.48 0.26
C VAL A 91 5.72 -15.51 1.30
N ALA A 92 4.42 -15.71 1.46
CA ALA A 92 3.86 -16.77 2.29
C ALA A 92 3.17 -17.78 1.37
N ARG A 93 3.79 -18.96 1.25
CA ARG A 93 3.28 -20.03 0.40
C ARG A 93 1.99 -20.62 0.96
N VAL A 94 0.99 -20.79 0.09
CA VAL A 94 -0.21 -21.59 0.37
C VAL A 94 -0.13 -22.92 -0.39
N PRO A 95 -0.65 -24.02 0.19
CA PRO A 95 -0.71 -25.28 -0.54
C PRO A 95 -1.79 -25.27 -1.63
N ARG A 96 -2.88 -24.53 -1.41
CA ARG A 96 -4.08 -24.45 -2.27
C ARG A 96 -4.69 -23.07 -2.23
N TRP A 97 -5.46 -22.72 -3.26
CA TRP A 97 -6.33 -21.57 -3.28
C TRP A 97 -7.63 -21.83 -2.49
N GLN A 98 -7.53 -21.92 -1.17
CA GLN A 98 -8.65 -21.99 -0.24
C GLN A 98 -8.55 -20.87 0.78
N ALA A 99 -9.66 -20.23 1.14
CA ALA A 99 -9.70 -19.10 2.05
C ALA A 99 -8.99 -19.43 3.37
N ARG A 100 -9.25 -20.59 3.96
CA ARG A 100 -8.62 -21.07 5.21
C ARG A 100 -7.09 -21.16 5.13
N ASP A 101 -6.53 -21.58 3.98
CA ASP A 101 -5.09 -21.68 3.81
C ASP A 101 -4.47 -20.29 3.58
N CYS A 102 -5.21 -19.42 2.89
CA CYS A 102 -4.83 -18.00 2.71
C CYS A 102 -4.85 -17.21 4.03
N GLU A 103 -5.86 -17.42 4.88
CA GLU A 103 -5.91 -16.83 6.23
C GLU A 103 -4.69 -17.22 7.07
N LYS A 104 -4.29 -18.51 7.05
CA LYS A 104 -3.07 -18.97 7.72
C LYS A 104 -1.83 -18.29 7.16
N ALA A 105 -1.72 -18.16 5.84
CA ALA A 105 -0.58 -17.51 5.20
C ALA A 105 -0.53 -16.00 5.55
N LEU A 106 -1.67 -15.33 5.64
CA LEU A 106 -1.77 -13.95 6.10
C LEU A 106 -1.27 -13.78 7.54
N ARG A 107 -1.57 -14.75 8.45
CA ARG A 107 -1.01 -14.74 9.81
C ARG A 107 0.52 -14.85 9.83
N TYR A 108 1.12 -15.60 8.91
CA TYR A 108 2.58 -15.63 8.78
C TYR A 108 3.16 -14.30 8.28
N LEU A 109 2.40 -13.53 7.49
CA LEU A 109 2.81 -12.17 7.13
C LEU A 109 2.69 -11.19 8.32
N GLU A 110 1.84 -11.46 9.32
CA GLU A 110 1.72 -10.59 10.50
C GLU A 110 3.03 -10.46 11.28
N ALA A 111 3.77 -11.57 11.37
CA ALA A 111 5.08 -11.60 12.04
C ALA A 111 6.19 -10.87 11.26
N ALA A 112 5.96 -10.51 10.00
CA ALA A 112 6.92 -9.79 9.17
C ALA A 112 6.72 -8.29 9.31
N GLU A 113 7.76 -7.61 9.82
CA GLU A 113 7.71 -6.17 10.02
C GLU A 113 7.79 -5.37 8.72
N GLY A 114 7.16 -4.20 8.73
CA GLY A 114 7.29 -3.21 7.68
C GLY A 114 6.55 -3.53 6.38
N ILE A 115 5.71 -4.57 6.33
CA ILE A 115 4.84 -4.81 5.17
C ILE A 115 3.76 -3.72 5.12
N SER A 116 3.69 -3.00 4.01
CA SER A 116 2.71 -1.95 3.75
C SER A 116 1.72 -2.28 2.63
N ILE A 117 2.05 -3.25 1.77
CA ILE A 117 1.21 -3.68 0.65
C ILE A 117 1.01 -5.19 0.74
N VAL A 118 -0.22 -5.69 0.52
CA VAL A 118 -0.51 -7.13 0.47
C VAL A 118 -1.35 -7.49 -0.75
N ALA A 119 -1.14 -8.67 -1.32
CA ALA A 119 -1.93 -9.20 -2.41
C ALA A 119 -1.92 -10.73 -2.45
N ALA A 120 -2.91 -11.29 -3.16
CA ALA A 120 -3.03 -12.71 -3.46
C ALA A 120 -3.12 -12.94 -4.99
N PRO A 121 -2.02 -12.74 -5.74
CA PRO A 121 -2.04 -12.75 -7.20
C PRO A 121 -2.52 -14.08 -7.78
N GLY A 122 -3.64 -14.06 -8.53
CA GLY A 122 -4.21 -15.24 -9.15
C GLY A 122 -5.25 -15.98 -8.31
N SER A 123 -5.58 -15.51 -7.11
CA SER A 123 -6.64 -16.11 -6.28
C SER A 123 -8.00 -16.11 -6.97
N THR A 124 -8.27 -15.17 -7.86
CA THR A 124 -9.52 -15.04 -8.62
C THR A 124 -9.60 -15.97 -9.85
N PHE A 125 -8.52 -16.68 -10.20
CA PHE A 125 -8.52 -17.62 -11.32
C PHE A 125 -9.24 -18.93 -11.02
N TRP A 126 -9.50 -19.25 -9.76
CA TRP A 126 -9.98 -20.55 -9.34
C TRP A 126 -11.49 -20.72 -9.62
N HIS A 127 -11.84 -21.27 -10.79
CA HIS A 127 -13.23 -21.43 -11.24
C HIS A 127 -13.99 -22.61 -10.62
N GLN A 128 -13.30 -23.58 -10.02
CA GLN A 128 -13.94 -24.78 -9.47
C GLN A 128 -14.72 -24.51 -8.17
N HIS A 129 -14.43 -23.38 -7.50
CA HIS A 129 -15.09 -22.94 -6.28
C HIS A 129 -15.39 -21.45 -6.39
N ALA A 130 -16.50 -21.09 -7.04
CA ALA A 130 -16.87 -19.70 -7.35
C ALA A 130 -16.85 -18.73 -6.13
N GLY A 131 -17.03 -19.25 -4.92
CA GLY A 131 -16.96 -18.47 -3.67
C GLY A 131 -15.55 -18.24 -3.12
N GLU A 132 -14.55 -19.06 -3.47
CA GLU A 132 -13.23 -19.01 -2.86
C GLU A 132 -12.47 -17.73 -3.20
N GLY A 133 -12.56 -17.23 -4.42
CA GLY A 133 -11.95 -15.98 -4.82
C GLY A 133 -12.45 -14.77 -4.00
N ALA A 134 -13.77 -14.72 -3.77
CA ALA A 134 -14.38 -13.68 -2.93
C ALA A 134 -14.01 -13.88 -1.45
N ALA A 135 -13.99 -15.11 -0.95
CA ALA A 135 -13.60 -15.41 0.42
C ALA A 135 -12.11 -15.04 0.68
N ILE A 136 -11.21 -15.29 -0.27
CA ILE A 136 -9.81 -14.89 -0.18
C ILE A 136 -9.67 -13.36 -0.20
N ALA A 137 -10.45 -12.67 -1.05
CA ALA A 137 -10.47 -11.21 -1.05
C ALA A 137 -10.96 -10.66 0.30
N ASN A 138 -12.01 -11.22 0.89
CA ASN A 138 -12.48 -10.83 2.23
C ASN A 138 -11.43 -11.10 3.31
N ALA A 139 -10.72 -12.22 3.27
CA ALA A 139 -9.62 -12.50 4.18
C ALA A 139 -8.48 -11.46 4.08
N LEU A 140 -8.18 -10.97 2.87
CA LEU A 140 -7.24 -9.85 2.66
C LEU A 140 -7.79 -8.55 3.27
N LEU A 141 -9.08 -8.24 3.10
CA LEU A 141 -9.72 -7.05 3.67
C LEU A 141 -9.69 -7.10 5.21
N GLU A 142 -10.10 -8.20 5.81
CA GLU A 142 -10.04 -8.40 7.27
C GLU A 142 -8.61 -8.27 7.80
N HIS A 143 -7.63 -8.80 7.06
CA HIS A 143 -6.22 -8.69 7.41
C HIS A 143 -5.75 -7.23 7.44
N VAL A 144 -6.06 -6.42 6.43
CA VAL A 144 -5.61 -5.02 6.38
C VAL A 144 -6.35 -4.13 7.39
N GLU A 145 -7.60 -4.43 7.70
CA GLU A 145 -8.33 -3.74 8.78
C GLU A 145 -7.69 -4.04 10.15
N ARG A 146 -7.34 -5.28 10.42
CA ARG A 146 -6.69 -5.69 11.68
C ARG A 146 -5.27 -5.14 11.80
N MET A 147 -4.48 -5.17 10.69
CA MET A 147 -3.08 -4.73 10.68
C MET A 147 -2.88 -3.22 10.51
N ARG A 148 -3.93 -2.45 10.31
CA ARG A 148 -4.03 -0.98 10.29
C ARG A 148 -3.14 -0.27 9.25
N TYR A 149 -1.86 -0.62 9.15
CA TYR A 149 -0.85 0.07 8.31
C TYR A 149 -0.60 -0.62 6.97
N ARG A 150 -1.42 -1.63 6.62
CA ARG A 150 -1.32 -2.38 5.37
C ARG A 150 -2.43 -1.99 4.41
N PHE A 151 -2.12 -2.12 3.12
CA PHE A 151 -3.04 -1.83 2.03
C PHE A 151 -3.15 -3.02 1.09
N ALA A 152 -4.36 -3.48 0.78
CA ALA A 152 -4.60 -4.61 -0.11
C ALA A 152 -4.75 -4.18 -1.57
N VAL A 153 -4.10 -4.90 -2.47
CA VAL A 153 -4.30 -4.79 -3.93
C VAL A 153 -5.06 -6.02 -4.39
N LEU A 154 -6.30 -5.82 -4.84
CA LEU A 154 -7.20 -6.86 -5.28
C LEU A 154 -7.22 -6.97 -6.81
N ASP A 155 -7.35 -8.21 -7.28
CA ASP A 155 -7.48 -8.55 -8.69
C ASP A 155 -8.95 -8.74 -9.08
N SER A 156 -9.35 -8.25 -10.26
CA SER A 156 -10.56 -8.73 -10.93
C SER A 156 -10.42 -10.19 -11.35
N GLY A 157 -11.50 -10.84 -11.74
CA GLY A 157 -11.46 -12.18 -12.34
C GLY A 157 -10.88 -12.15 -13.78
N PRO A 158 -10.29 -13.26 -14.23
CA PRO A 158 -9.79 -13.38 -15.59
C PRO A 158 -10.94 -13.27 -16.60
N GLY A 159 -10.75 -12.45 -17.65
CA GLY A 159 -11.76 -12.28 -18.70
C GLY A 159 -13.09 -11.68 -18.24
N HIS A 160 -13.14 -11.07 -17.04
CA HIS A 160 -14.36 -10.42 -16.56
C HIS A 160 -14.87 -9.38 -17.55
N SER A 161 -16.17 -9.43 -17.83
CA SER A 161 -16.90 -8.32 -18.46
C SER A 161 -17.03 -7.15 -17.48
N ILE A 162 -17.46 -6.00 -17.99
CA ILE A 162 -17.76 -4.82 -17.16
C ILE A 162 -18.80 -5.16 -16.08
N GLU A 163 -19.83 -5.92 -16.42
CA GLU A 163 -20.87 -6.34 -15.47
C GLU A 163 -20.31 -7.22 -14.36
N ASN A 164 -19.47 -8.19 -14.72
CA ASN A 164 -18.87 -9.11 -13.76
C ASN A 164 -17.93 -8.41 -12.76
N VAL A 165 -17.09 -7.48 -13.23
CA VAL A 165 -16.20 -6.75 -12.32
C VAL A 165 -16.97 -5.77 -11.44
N ARG A 166 -18.07 -5.17 -11.93
CA ARG A 166 -18.98 -4.34 -11.13
C ARG A 166 -19.69 -5.14 -10.06
N ALA A 167 -20.23 -6.32 -10.42
CA ALA A 167 -20.85 -7.23 -9.46
C ALA A 167 -19.85 -7.66 -8.37
N MET A 168 -18.62 -8.00 -8.76
CA MET A 168 -17.55 -8.31 -7.81
C MET A 168 -17.24 -7.11 -6.89
N ARG A 169 -17.14 -5.88 -7.45
CA ARG A 169 -16.86 -4.66 -6.68
C ARG A 169 -17.94 -4.37 -5.63
N ALA A 170 -19.21 -4.61 -5.95
CA ALA A 170 -20.32 -4.37 -5.04
C ALA A 170 -20.26 -5.21 -3.75
N GLY A 171 -19.51 -6.32 -3.76
CA GLY A 171 -19.31 -7.17 -2.59
C GLY A 171 -18.21 -6.69 -1.62
N PHE A 172 -17.52 -5.59 -1.91
CA PHE A 172 -16.38 -5.13 -1.10
C PHE A 172 -16.51 -3.69 -0.67
N ALA A 173 -16.19 -3.41 0.60
CA ALA A 173 -16.09 -2.05 1.14
C ALA A 173 -14.87 -1.97 2.07
N SER A 174 -13.90 -1.12 1.73
CA SER A 174 -12.72 -0.86 2.58
C SER A 174 -11.96 0.37 2.09
N ALA A 175 -11.52 1.20 3.02
CA ALA A 175 -10.58 2.28 2.74
C ALA A 175 -9.13 1.78 2.54
N ARG A 176 -8.85 0.52 2.94
CA ARG A 176 -7.51 -0.08 2.95
C ARG A 176 -7.27 -1.03 1.78
N ALA A 177 -8.09 -0.95 0.75
CA ALA A 177 -7.96 -1.80 -0.44
C ALA A 177 -8.32 -1.06 -1.72
N ALA A 178 -7.79 -1.55 -2.84
CA ALA A 178 -8.12 -1.08 -4.19
C ALA A 178 -8.23 -2.25 -5.15
N LEU A 179 -9.24 -2.23 -6.03
CA LEU A 179 -9.49 -3.23 -7.06
C LEU A 179 -8.97 -2.75 -8.41
N TYR A 180 -8.26 -3.63 -9.12
CA TYR A 180 -7.69 -3.35 -10.44
C TYR A 180 -8.24 -4.25 -11.53
N TYR A 181 -8.48 -3.67 -12.71
CA TYR A 181 -9.09 -4.27 -13.89
C TYR A 181 -8.53 -3.62 -15.16
N PRO A 182 -8.41 -4.33 -16.27
CA PRO A 182 -8.50 -5.77 -16.46
C PRO A 182 -7.18 -6.50 -16.18
N TRP A 183 -7.15 -7.82 -16.42
CA TRP A 183 -5.93 -8.60 -16.43
C TRP A 183 -4.98 -8.15 -17.54
N VAL A 184 -3.68 -8.30 -17.29
CA VAL A 184 -2.59 -7.81 -18.14
C VAL A 184 -2.04 -8.96 -18.99
N ARG A 185 -1.98 -8.78 -20.31
CA ARG A 185 -1.32 -9.73 -21.19
C ARG A 185 0.16 -9.41 -21.29
N VAL A 186 0.97 -10.45 -21.12
CA VAL A 186 2.43 -10.38 -21.24
C VAL A 186 2.94 -11.45 -22.23
N LYS A 187 4.18 -11.33 -22.68
CA LYS A 187 4.86 -12.45 -23.33
C LYS A 187 5.34 -13.44 -22.24
N ASP A 188 4.88 -14.70 -22.35
CA ASP A 188 5.36 -15.78 -21.50
C ASP A 188 6.83 -16.03 -21.79
N PRO A 189 7.73 -15.90 -20.78
CA PRO A 189 9.16 -16.12 -20.98
C PRO A 189 9.53 -17.57 -21.32
N MET A 190 8.59 -18.52 -21.20
CA MET A 190 8.83 -19.92 -21.58
C MET A 190 8.70 -20.19 -23.07
N ASN A 191 7.71 -19.60 -23.72
CA ASN A 191 7.32 -19.98 -25.09
C ASN A 191 7.02 -18.77 -26.00
N GLY A 192 7.15 -17.54 -25.49
CA GLY A 192 6.90 -16.30 -26.22
C GLY A 192 5.40 -16.01 -26.50
N ARG A 193 4.48 -16.92 -26.17
CA ARG A 193 3.05 -16.74 -26.38
C ARG A 193 2.48 -15.71 -25.38
N GLN A 194 1.34 -15.15 -25.73
CA GLN A 194 0.64 -14.25 -24.79
C GLN A 194 0.06 -15.06 -23.63
N LEU A 195 0.27 -14.53 -22.43
CA LEU A 195 -0.25 -15.05 -21.17
C LEU A 195 -0.95 -13.92 -20.44
N SER A 196 -2.16 -14.19 -19.96
CA SER A 196 -2.93 -13.28 -19.13
C SER A 196 -2.57 -13.46 -17.66
N LEU A 197 -2.30 -12.35 -16.98
CA LEU A 197 -1.84 -12.31 -15.59
C LEU A 197 -2.68 -11.33 -14.74
N PRO A 198 -2.89 -11.65 -13.45
CA PRO A 198 -3.58 -10.76 -12.54
C PRO A 198 -2.81 -9.45 -12.35
N PRO A 199 -3.50 -8.30 -12.24
CA PRO A 199 -2.85 -6.99 -12.17
C PRO A 199 -2.06 -6.73 -10.89
N SER A 200 -2.38 -7.36 -9.76
CA SER A 200 -1.81 -7.03 -8.44
C SER A 200 -0.30 -7.11 -8.37
N GLY A 201 0.33 -8.07 -9.06
CA GLY A 201 1.79 -8.17 -9.10
C GLY A 201 2.45 -6.95 -9.74
N PHE A 202 1.87 -6.41 -10.82
CA PHE A 202 2.35 -5.19 -11.49
C PHE A 202 2.07 -3.97 -10.61
N VAL A 203 0.84 -3.85 -10.14
CA VAL A 203 0.38 -2.71 -9.33
C VAL A 203 1.20 -2.56 -8.05
N ALA A 204 1.45 -3.64 -7.33
CA ALA A 204 2.28 -3.61 -6.12
C ALA A 204 3.72 -3.17 -6.42
N GLY A 205 4.30 -3.63 -7.53
CA GLY A 205 5.62 -3.18 -7.97
C GLY A 205 5.64 -1.71 -8.38
N ILE A 206 4.57 -1.22 -9.02
CA ILE A 206 4.41 0.19 -9.38
C ILE A 206 4.24 1.05 -8.12
N TYR A 207 3.45 0.63 -7.14
CA TYR A 207 3.34 1.31 -5.84
C TYR A 207 4.72 1.45 -5.20
N ALA A 208 5.46 0.35 -5.12
CA ALA A 208 6.80 0.36 -4.55
C ALA A 208 7.76 1.31 -5.31
N ARG A 209 7.70 1.33 -6.64
CA ARG A 209 8.49 2.25 -7.48
C ARG A 209 8.14 3.71 -7.20
N VAL A 210 6.85 4.02 -7.16
CA VAL A 210 6.36 5.40 -6.93
C VAL A 210 6.74 5.88 -5.54
N ASP A 211 6.55 5.04 -4.53
CA ASP A 211 6.91 5.37 -3.16
C ASP A 211 8.40 5.67 -2.99
N LEU A 212 9.25 4.85 -3.62
CA LEU A 212 10.71 5.05 -3.57
C LEU A 212 11.17 6.31 -4.30
N ALA A 213 10.45 6.72 -5.36
CA ALA A 213 10.83 7.86 -6.17
C ALA A 213 10.19 9.18 -5.71
N ARG A 214 8.99 9.15 -5.14
CA ARG A 214 8.16 10.33 -4.89
C ARG A 214 7.38 10.31 -3.57
N GLY A 215 7.55 9.28 -2.75
CA GLY A 215 6.81 9.09 -1.50
C GLY A 215 5.38 8.54 -1.69
N ALA A 216 4.80 8.05 -0.59
CA ALA A 216 3.46 7.45 -0.57
C ALA A 216 2.31 8.46 -0.80
N SER A 217 2.58 9.76 -0.65
CA SER A 217 1.64 10.86 -0.93
C SER A 217 1.29 10.99 -2.42
N LYS A 218 2.16 10.50 -3.33
CA LYS A 218 1.91 10.49 -4.78
C LYS A 218 0.95 9.33 -5.13
N PRO A 219 -0.19 9.61 -5.82
CA PRO A 219 -1.10 8.55 -6.24
C PRO A 219 -0.45 7.61 -7.28
N PRO A 220 -0.81 6.31 -7.30
CA PRO A 220 -0.25 5.33 -8.24
C PRO A 220 -0.79 5.46 -9.67
N GLY A 221 -1.73 6.36 -9.90
CA GLY A 221 -2.28 6.64 -11.23
C GLY A 221 -1.28 7.34 -12.15
N ASN A 222 -1.49 7.19 -13.47
CA ASN A 222 -0.63 7.72 -14.52
C ASN A 222 0.80 7.13 -14.48
N GLU A 223 0.88 5.82 -14.25
CA GLU A 223 2.13 5.07 -14.22
C GLU A 223 2.13 3.95 -15.29
N VAL A 224 3.25 3.79 -15.97
CA VAL A 224 3.39 2.78 -17.04
C VAL A 224 3.51 1.37 -16.45
N VAL A 225 2.85 0.40 -17.12
CA VAL A 225 2.98 -1.04 -16.85
C VAL A 225 3.98 -1.63 -17.85
N LYS A 226 5.22 -1.80 -17.45
CA LYS A 226 6.38 -2.07 -18.32
C LYS A 226 6.30 -3.39 -19.09
N LEU A 227 5.79 -4.46 -18.45
CA LEU A 227 5.73 -5.79 -19.06
C LEU A 227 4.50 -6.03 -19.92
N ALA A 228 3.53 -5.11 -19.92
CA ALA A 228 2.28 -5.27 -20.64
C ALA A 228 2.49 -5.22 -22.15
N VAL A 229 1.93 -6.19 -22.87
CA VAL A 229 1.84 -6.24 -24.32
C VAL A 229 0.38 -6.20 -24.81
N GLY A 230 -0.57 -6.31 -23.91
CA GLY A 230 -2.00 -6.28 -24.14
C GLY A 230 -2.80 -6.28 -22.85
N LEU A 231 -4.11 -6.26 -22.98
CA LEU A 231 -5.07 -6.37 -21.89
C LEU A 231 -6.14 -7.39 -22.29
N ASP A 232 -6.75 -8.05 -21.28
CA ASP A 232 -7.84 -9.01 -21.54
C ASP A 232 -9.11 -8.32 -22.05
N HIS A 233 -9.33 -7.09 -21.61
CA HIS A 233 -10.41 -6.23 -22.08
C HIS A 233 -9.87 -4.84 -22.40
N LYS A 234 -10.28 -4.29 -23.54
CA LYS A 234 -9.96 -2.90 -23.93
C LYS A 234 -11.05 -1.98 -23.41
N VAL A 235 -10.80 -1.37 -22.26
CA VAL A 235 -11.74 -0.44 -21.61
C VAL A 235 -11.98 0.78 -22.50
N THR A 236 -13.23 1.00 -22.91
CA THR A 236 -13.68 2.19 -23.65
C THR A 236 -13.84 3.41 -22.73
N GLU A 237 -14.02 4.60 -23.31
CA GLU A 237 -14.21 5.83 -22.55
C GLU A 237 -15.51 5.80 -21.73
N ALA A 238 -16.61 5.27 -22.31
CA ALA A 238 -17.89 5.14 -21.62
C ALA A 238 -17.78 4.17 -20.42
N GLU A 239 -17.19 2.99 -20.66
CA GLU A 239 -16.95 2.00 -19.58
C GLU A 239 -16.06 2.57 -18.48
N ARG A 240 -15.01 3.32 -18.83
CA ARG A 240 -14.16 3.99 -17.85
C ARG A 240 -14.94 4.91 -16.92
N THR A 241 -15.87 5.68 -17.46
CA THR A 241 -16.68 6.60 -16.66
C THR A 241 -17.48 5.84 -15.59
N VAL A 242 -18.07 4.70 -15.95
CA VAL A 242 -18.80 3.82 -15.02
C VAL A 242 -17.84 3.22 -14.00
N LEU A 243 -16.76 2.60 -14.45
CA LEU A 243 -15.79 1.92 -13.57
C LEU A 243 -15.15 2.90 -12.57
N ASN A 244 -14.80 4.11 -13.03
CA ASN A 244 -14.22 5.12 -12.14
C ASN A 244 -15.23 5.58 -11.08
N ARG A 245 -16.51 5.76 -11.45
CA ARG A 245 -17.57 6.11 -10.48
C ARG A 245 -17.69 5.06 -9.38
N GLU A 246 -17.57 3.79 -9.72
CA GLU A 246 -17.64 2.66 -8.81
C GLU A 246 -16.29 2.29 -8.16
N SER A 247 -15.27 3.15 -8.27
CA SER A 247 -13.94 2.96 -7.68
C SER A 247 -13.21 1.69 -8.14
N ILE A 248 -13.41 1.30 -9.42
CA ILE A 248 -12.64 0.26 -10.08
C ILE A 248 -11.51 0.92 -10.86
N ASN A 249 -10.26 0.61 -10.49
CA ASN A 249 -9.08 1.21 -11.09
C ASN A 249 -8.72 0.51 -12.39
N CYS A 250 -8.69 1.26 -13.49
CA CYS A 250 -8.45 0.70 -14.81
C CYS A 250 -6.97 0.68 -15.18
N ILE A 251 -6.55 -0.38 -15.90
CA ILE A 251 -5.33 -0.37 -16.71
C ILE A 251 -5.77 -0.10 -18.14
N ARG A 252 -5.15 0.88 -18.82
CA ARG A 252 -5.55 1.33 -20.16
C ARG A 252 -4.41 1.30 -21.15
N SER A 253 -4.77 1.11 -22.43
CA SER A 253 -3.85 1.31 -23.55
C SER A 253 -3.91 2.76 -24.02
N PHE A 254 -2.75 3.37 -24.23
CA PHE A 254 -2.57 4.68 -24.84
C PHE A 254 -1.85 4.60 -26.19
N GLY A 255 -2.15 3.56 -26.96
CA GLY A 255 -1.54 3.33 -28.26
C GLY A 255 -0.03 3.11 -28.16
N SER A 256 0.75 3.87 -28.91
CA SER A 256 2.22 3.78 -28.91
C SER A 256 2.89 4.10 -27.57
N ARG A 257 2.18 4.78 -26.64
CA ARG A 257 2.68 5.08 -25.29
C ARG A 257 2.57 3.90 -24.33
N GLY A 258 2.00 2.77 -24.76
CA GLY A 258 1.89 1.55 -23.97
C GLY A 258 0.67 1.51 -23.03
N PHE A 259 0.79 0.76 -21.95
CA PHE A 259 -0.27 0.48 -20.99
C PHE A 259 0.02 1.20 -19.67
N TRP A 260 -1.02 1.81 -19.08
CA TRP A 260 -0.88 2.68 -17.93
C TRP A 260 -1.95 2.38 -16.88
N ILE A 261 -1.58 2.47 -15.61
CA ILE A 261 -2.57 2.52 -14.53
C ILE A 261 -3.30 3.87 -14.62
N TRP A 262 -4.63 3.81 -14.70
CA TRP A 262 -5.49 4.98 -14.86
C TRP A 262 -6.57 5.01 -13.78
N GLY A 263 -6.14 5.07 -12.52
CA GLY A 263 -6.98 5.11 -11.34
C GLY A 263 -6.15 5.01 -10.07
N GLY A 264 -6.70 5.50 -8.98
CA GLY A 264 -6.06 5.49 -7.65
C GLY A 264 -7.09 5.64 -6.55
N ARG A 265 -8.24 4.93 -6.70
CA ARG A 265 -9.35 4.95 -5.74
C ARG A 265 -9.35 3.69 -4.88
N THR A 266 -9.72 3.88 -3.63
CA THR A 266 -9.96 2.79 -2.67
C THR A 266 -11.35 2.20 -2.88
N LEU A 267 -11.66 1.14 -2.15
CA LEU A 267 -13.00 0.55 -2.10
C LEU A 267 -13.91 1.25 -1.05
N SER A 268 -13.51 2.41 -0.53
CA SER A 268 -14.33 3.17 0.42
C SER A 268 -15.51 3.86 -0.26
N GLU A 269 -16.62 3.88 0.43
CA GLU A 269 -17.80 4.69 0.10
C GLU A 269 -17.67 6.12 0.66
N ASP A 270 -16.81 6.31 1.65
CA ASP A 270 -16.53 7.61 2.24
C ASP A 270 -15.60 8.42 1.33
N ALA A 271 -16.04 9.65 1.00
CA ALA A 271 -15.33 10.58 0.14
C ALA A 271 -13.96 11.02 0.71
N GLU A 272 -13.78 11.01 2.03
CA GLU A 272 -12.50 11.33 2.66
C GLU A 272 -11.44 10.27 2.37
N TRP A 273 -11.83 9.01 2.36
CA TRP A 273 -10.96 7.85 2.17
C TRP A 273 -10.94 7.32 0.74
N LYS A 274 -11.47 8.07 -0.20
CA LYS A 274 -11.62 7.68 -1.60
C LYS A 274 -10.30 7.42 -2.33
N HIS A 275 -9.21 8.06 -1.93
CA HIS A 275 -7.95 8.03 -2.68
C HIS A 275 -6.89 7.13 -2.02
N VAL A 276 -6.28 6.26 -2.82
CA VAL A 276 -5.23 5.32 -2.39
C VAL A 276 -4.05 6.02 -1.72
N ASN A 277 -3.57 7.12 -2.31
CA ASN A 277 -2.44 7.85 -1.76
C ASN A 277 -2.75 8.51 -0.43
N VAL A 278 -3.96 9.05 -0.25
CA VAL A 278 -4.39 9.66 1.03
C VAL A 278 -4.33 8.62 2.13
N HIS A 279 -4.97 7.47 1.92
CA HIS A 279 -4.99 6.41 2.92
C HIS A 279 -3.58 5.86 3.21
N ARG A 280 -2.79 5.57 2.18
CA ARG A 280 -1.44 5.00 2.34
C ARG A 280 -0.47 5.99 3.00
N TYR A 281 -0.59 7.27 2.68
CA TYR A 281 0.23 8.32 3.30
C TYR A 281 -0.11 8.47 4.79
N LEU A 282 -1.38 8.53 5.15
CA LEU A 282 -1.78 8.60 6.56
C LEU A 282 -1.36 7.35 7.33
N ALA A 283 -1.52 6.15 6.75
CA ALA A 283 -1.03 4.91 7.36
C ALA A 283 0.50 4.91 7.55
N PHE A 284 1.26 5.51 6.63
CA PHE A 284 2.70 5.70 6.78
C PHE A 284 3.03 6.65 7.94
N LEU A 285 2.34 7.78 8.05
CA LEU A 285 2.54 8.73 9.14
C LEU A 285 2.22 8.09 10.50
N GLU A 286 1.06 7.42 10.60
CA GLU A 286 0.65 6.71 11.80
C GLU A 286 1.68 5.65 12.23
N ALA A 287 2.12 4.79 11.30
CA ALA A 287 3.11 3.76 11.57
C ALA A 287 4.47 4.34 12.01
N SER A 288 4.88 5.45 11.39
CA SER A 288 6.14 6.12 11.71
C SER A 288 6.10 6.75 13.09
N ILE A 289 5.00 7.44 13.42
CA ILE A 289 4.80 8.07 14.73
C ILE A 289 4.69 6.99 15.82
N ASP A 290 3.88 5.94 15.60
CA ASP A 290 3.73 4.83 16.54
C ASP A 290 5.10 4.21 16.87
N LYS A 291 5.87 3.83 15.87
CA LYS A 291 7.21 3.26 16.05
C LYS A 291 8.19 4.25 16.69
N GLY A 292 8.17 5.49 16.24
CA GLY A 292 9.11 6.54 16.67
C GLY A 292 8.85 7.07 18.08
N THR A 293 7.67 6.80 18.65
CA THR A 293 7.30 7.24 20.00
C THR A 293 7.29 6.11 21.04
N GLN A 294 7.68 4.87 20.69
CA GLN A 294 7.74 3.73 21.61
C GLN A 294 8.60 3.98 22.86
N TRP A 295 9.60 4.84 22.76
CA TRP A 295 10.45 5.23 23.90
C TRP A 295 9.70 5.98 25.02
N ALA A 296 8.52 6.54 24.72
CA ALA A 296 7.71 7.28 25.69
C ALA A 296 6.96 6.37 26.67
N VAL A 297 6.88 5.08 26.35
CA VAL A 297 6.22 4.08 27.22
C VAL A 297 7.06 3.90 28.49
N PHE A 298 6.41 3.97 29.65
CA PHE A 298 7.00 3.95 31.00
C PHE A 298 7.79 5.21 31.42
N GLU A 299 7.83 6.26 30.59
CA GLU A 299 8.34 7.55 31.03
C GLU A 299 7.35 8.27 31.99
N PRO A 300 7.83 9.11 32.92
CA PRO A 300 6.96 9.87 33.80
C PRO A 300 5.97 10.75 33.02
N ASN A 301 4.67 10.51 33.18
CA ASN A 301 3.60 11.20 32.45
C ASN A 301 3.41 12.63 32.96
N GLY A 302 4.10 13.58 32.33
CA GLY A 302 4.08 15.00 32.71
C GLY A 302 4.49 15.93 31.59
N GLY A 303 4.45 17.24 31.88
CA GLY A 303 4.73 18.31 30.90
C GLY A 303 6.01 18.13 30.07
N PRO A 304 7.14 17.72 30.66
CA PRO A 304 8.37 17.48 29.89
C PRO A 304 8.22 16.38 28.84
N LEU A 305 7.57 15.26 29.17
CA LEU A 305 7.29 14.16 28.25
C LEU A 305 6.39 14.62 27.10
N TRP A 306 5.31 15.34 27.43
CA TRP A 306 4.36 15.85 26.43
C TRP A 306 5.03 16.82 25.44
N ALA A 307 5.88 17.70 25.94
CA ALA A 307 6.65 18.64 25.10
C ALA A 307 7.63 17.89 24.17
N ASN A 308 8.29 16.83 24.66
CA ASN A 308 9.20 16.03 23.86
C ASN A 308 8.50 15.24 22.76
N ILE A 309 7.36 14.61 23.06
CA ILE A 309 6.53 13.92 22.06
C ILE A 309 6.04 14.91 21.00
N ARG A 310 5.45 16.03 21.43
CA ARG A 310 4.99 17.07 20.51
C ARG A 310 6.09 17.51 19.56
N ARG A 311 7.27 17.87 20.08
CA ARG A 311 8.41 18.30 19.26
C ARG A 311 8.86 17.23 18.29
N ALA A 312 9.01 15.97 18.73
CA ALA A 312 9.42 14.88 17.85
C ALA A 312 8.44 14.66 16.68
N VAL A 313 7.12 14.74 16.94
CA VAL A 313 6.09 14.62 15.91
C VAL A 313 6.05 15.84 15.00
N GLU A 314 6.18 17.07 15.55
CA GLU A 314 6.26 18.33 14.77
C GLU A 314 7.47 18.33 13.83
N ASP A 315 8.64 17.91 14.31
CA ASP A 315 9.86 17.82 13.51
C ASP A 315 9.70 16.81 12.35
N PHE A 316 9.12 15.66 12.61
CA PHE A 316 8.83 14.65 11.60
C PHE A 316 7.85 15.18 10.54
N LEU A 317 6.71 15.74 10.95
CA LEU A 317 5.71 16.28 10.04
C LEU A 317 6.21 17.50 9.26
N THR A 318 7.08 18.32 9.87
CA THR A 318 7.75 19.43 9.18
C THR A 318 8.63 18.93 8.03
N ASN A 319 9.37 17.82 8.23
CA ASN A 319 10.19 17.22 7.19
C ASN A 319 9.31 16.64 6.05
N GLU A 320 8.19 16.00 6.39
CA GLU A 320 7.21 15.51 5.41
C GLU A 320 6.58 16.66 4.61
N TRP A 321 6.19 17.75 5.26
CA TRP A 321 5.67 18.92 4.57
C TRP A 321 6.71 19.56 3.64
N ARG A 322 7.96 19.73 4.10
CA ARG A 322 9.05 20.26 3.26
C ARG A 322 9.36 19.38 2.06
N SER A 323 9.13 18.08 2.15
CA SER A 323 9.25 17.15 1.00
C SER A 323 8.14 17.31 -0.04
N GLY A 324 7.09 18.10 0.26
CA GLY A 324 5.92 18.30 -0.60
C GLY A 324 4.85 17.22 -0.43
N SER A 325 4.93 16.40 0.62
CA SER A 325 3.96 15.33 0.88
C SER A 325 2.63 15.83 1.44
N SER A 326 2.58 17.04 1.99
CA SER A 326 1.37 17.72 2.48
C SER A 326 1.18 19.09 1.80
N PRO A 327 -0.07 19.55 1.60
CA PRO A 327 -0.37 20.84 0.99
C PRO A 327 -0.11 22.00 1.98
N GLY A 328 -0.14 23.24 1.49
CA GLY A 328 -0.02 24.45 2.28
C GLY A 328 1.29 25.20 2.08
N ARG A 329 1.23 26.51 2.18
CA ARG A 329 2.42 27.39 2.10
C ARG A 329 3.14 27.50 3.44
N ARG A 330 2.43 27.26 4.53
CA ARG A 330 2.92 27.26 5.90
C ARG A 330 2.68 25.92 6.55
N SER A 331 3.49 25.55 7.53
CA SER A 331 3.34 24.29 8.26
C SER A 331 1.99 24.18 8.98
N GLU A 332 1.45 25.28 9.48
CA GLU A 332 0.17 25.33 10.20
C GLU A 332 -1.04 25.05 9.30
N GLU A 333 -0.89 25.20 7.97
CA GLU A 333 -1.91 24.80 6.97
C GLU A 333 -1.83 23.31 6.64
N ALA A 334 -0.68 22.68 6.88
CA ALA A 334 -0.41 21.29 6.55
C ALA A 334 -0.70 20.33 7.70
N PHE A 335 -0.39 20.71 8.93
CA PHE A 335 -0.61 19.86 10.10
C PHE A 335 -0.71 20.67 11.40
N PHE A 336 -1.23 20.02 12.42
CA PHE A 336 -1.12 20.48 13.81
C PHE A 336 -0.81 19.32 14.74
N VAL A 337 -0.12 19.61 15.85
CA VAL A 337 0.16 18.65 16.91
C VAL A 337 -0.20 19.28 18.26
N LYS A 338 -1.07 18.61 19.02
CA LYS A 338 -1.44 19.04 20.39
C LYS A 338 -1.17 17.89 21.34
N CYS A 339 -0.33 18.14 22.32
CA CYS A 339 -0.01 17.21 23.40
C CYS A 339 0.22 18.02 24.67
N ASP A 340 -0.88 18.33 25.37
CA ASP A 340 -0.89 19.18 26.57
C ASP A 340 -2.14 18.89 27.42
N ARG A 341 -2.38 19.70 28.47
CA ARG A 341 -3.54 19.55 29.35
C ARG A 341 -4.88 19.72 28.68
N SER A 342 -4.95 20.30 27.48
CA SER A 342 -6.21 20.43 26.73
C SER A 342 -6.61 19.15 26.01
N THR A 343 -5.66 18.21 25.82
CA THR A 343 -5.90 16.94 25.16
C THR A 343 -6.16 15.78 26.12
N MET A 344 -5.92 15.99 27.44
CA MET A 344 -6.00 14.97 28.47
C MET A 344 -6.80 15.49 29.66
N THR A 345 -7.70 14.66 30.18
CA THR A 345 -8.34 14.92 31.48
C THR A 345 -7.42 14.46 32.62
N GLN A 346 -7.68 14.93 33.85
CA GLN A 346 -6.98 14.42 35.03
C GLN A 346 -7.17 12.90 35.16
N ALA A 347 -8.38 12.39 34.86
CA ALA A 347 -8.66 10.96 34.88
C ALA A 347 -7.86 10.15 33.85
N ASP A 348 -7.51 10.73 32.70
CA ASP A 348 -6.61 10.10 31.72
C ASP A 348 -5.21 10.03 32.27
N ASN A 349 -4.73 11.12 32.87
CA ASN A 349 -3.40 11.19 33.46
C ASN A 349 -3.26 10.19 34.63
N ASP A 350 -4.25 10.08 35.53
CA ASP A 350 -4.29 9.16 36.65
C ASP A 350 -4.31 7.69 36.19
N ARG A 351 -4.82 7.43 34.97
CA ARG A 351 -4.80 6.09 34.33
C ARG A 351 -3.53 5.84 33.51
N GLY A 352 -2.55 6.72 33.57
CA GLY A 352 -1.31 6.61 32.82
C GLY A 352 -1.49 6.80 31.29
N ARG A 353 -2.59 7.46 30.86
CA ARG A 353 -2.83 7.75 29.46
C ARG A 353 -2.20 9.07 29.04
N LEU A 354 -1.51 9.06 27.92
CA LEU A 354 -1.04 10.24 27.21
C LEU A 354 -1.76 10.31 25.88
N ILE A 355 -2.40 11.46 25.58
CA ILE A 355 -3.17 11.68 24.35
C ILE A 355 -2.52 12.82 23.58
N CYS A 356 -1.98 12.48 22.41
CA CYS A 356 -1.46 13.45 21.44
C CYS A 356 -2.42 13.51 20.24
N LEU A 357 -2.97 14.68 19.94
CA LEU A 357 -3.83 14.91 18.79
C LEU A 357 -2.97 15.41 17.64
N VAL A 358 -3.03 14.71 16.51
CA VAL A 358 -2.31 15.04 15.29
C VAL A 358 -3.33 15.17 14.15
N GLY A 359 -3.37 16.34 13.51
CA GLY A 359 -4.15 16.53 12.29
C GLY A 359 -3.23 16.81 11.12
N VAL A 360 -3.47 16.15 9.99
CA VAL A 360 -2.67 16.30 8.77
C VAL A 360 -3.55 16.50 7.56
N ALA A 361 -3.25 17.52 6.75
CA ALA A 361 -3.84 17.71 5.44
C ALA A 361 -3.13 16.84 4.41
N ALA A 362 -3.85 15.93 3.76
CA ALA A 362 -3.30 15.06 2.72
C ALA A 362 -3.52 15.65 1.32
N VAL A 363 -2.53 15.49 0.43
CA VAL A 363 -2.64 15.90 -0.98
C VAL A 363 -3.63 14.98 -1.71
N ARG A 364 -4.70 15.57 -2.24
CA ARG A 364 -5.65 14.85 -3.11
C ARG A 364 -5.19 14.92 -4.57
N PRO A 365 -5.33 13.84 -5.35
CA PRO A 365 -4.95 13.84 -6.75
C PRO A 365 -5.86 14.74 -7.60
N ALA A 366 -5.29 15.40 -8.62
CA ALA A 366 -6.08 16.04 -9.66
C ALA A 366 -6.59 14.96 -10.64
N GLU A 367 -7.82 14.50 -10.46
CA GLU A 367 -8.45 13.52 -11.36
C GLU A 367 -8.99 14.17 -12.65
N PHE A 368 -9.33 15.46 -12.60
CA PHE A 368 -9.90 16.21 -13.72
C PHE A 368 -9.09 17.47 -13.98
N VAL A 369 -8.57 17.60 -15.19
CA VAL A 369 -7.91 18.83 -15.65
C VAL A 369 -8.83 19.48 -16.69
N ILE A 370 -9.38 20.64 -16.37
CA ILE A 370 -10.33 21.34 -17.21
C ILE A 370 -9.66 22.59 -17.78
N PHE A 371 -9.51 22.63 -19.09
CA PHE A 371 -9.07 23.82 -19.81
C PHE A 371 -10.28 24.59 -20.34
N ARG A 372 -10.39 25.87 -20.00
CA ARG A 372 -11.36 26.78 -20.60
C ARG A 372 -10.61 27.63 -21.60
N ILE A 373 -10.79 27.36 -22.90
CA ILE A 373 -10.16 28.08 -23.99
C ILE A 373 -11.23 29.04 -24.54
N GLY A 374 -11.00 30.34 -24.38
CA GLY A 374 -11.81 31.40 -24.98
C GLY A 374 -11.12 32.02 -26.18
N GLN A 375 -11.89 32.47 -27.18
CA GLN A 375 -11.35 33.25 -28.29
C GLN A 375 -11.09 34.67 -27.76
N TRP A 376 -9.84 35.10 -27.86
CA TRP A 376 -9.44 36.50 -27.61
C TRP A 376 -9.44 37.25 -28.90
N THR A 377 -10.29 38.27 -29.04
CA THR A 377 -10.20 39.23 -30.15
C THR A 377 -9.21 40.34 -29.78
N ALA A 378 -8.23 40.57 -30.60
CA ALA A 378 -7.13 41.53 -30.40
C ALA A 378 -7.57 43.01 -30.24
N ASP A 379 -8.86 43.30 -30.38
CA ASP A 379 -9.41 44.65 -30.42
C ASP A 379 -9.95 45.19 -29.06
N ARG A 380 -9.52 44.64 -27.96
CA ARG A 380 -9.72 45.31 -26.64
C ARG A 380 -8.39 45.77 -26.09
N ARG A 381 -8.02 47.02 -26.47
CA ARG A 381 -7.10 47.87 -25.67
C ARG A 381 -7.81 48.40 -24.45
#